data_62ee1dc7106aad3f2336e1978d94b4a1
#
_entry.id   62ee1dc7106aad3f2336e1978d94b4a1
#
_cell.length_a   1.000
_cell.length_b   1.000
_cell.length_c   1.000
_cell.angle_alpha   90.00
_cell.angle_beta   90.00
_cell.angle_gamma   90.00
#
_symmetry.space_group_name_H-M   'P 1'
#
loop_
_entity.id
_entity.type
_entity.pdbx_description
1 polymer ?
#
loop_
_entity_poly.entity_id
_entity_poly.type
_entity_poly.pdbx_seq_one_letter_code
_entity_poly.pdbx_strand_id
1 'polypeptide(L)'
;MGETIAFPGPNERLRLAAEKAYQSKEFLQAFRLYNELYQKNASFEINQWLVECLQQLNDFAKALDLAEDYLDDYLKETDGYLQIGHLLILDGQYLKARRWLTLGKKTKIASRYQEQLASELAKVEEVQQILGLEDFHGKRKHLRALDEANQPVSATEWHVFTQAITKPQFVTLMHETLASIKNPYLLPKLVDELVRLEVDEPFELIDYLGNMQQIVPKELKLLQEDAAVKAIQKEIDETIAQEDPILAESVSAEINDHLAISYPFLPAKEEAKAWVASYIEDYRGLFEEKEQPKEVNEIEERKRHLRNILRLSIR
;
A
#
# COMPACT_ATOMS: atom_id res chain seq x y z
N MET A 1 -33.00 42.39 -29.98
CA MET A 1 -32.67 41.00 -29.83
C MET A 1 -32.62 40.71 -28.33
N GLY A 2 -33.62 39.96 -27.80
CA GLY A 2 -33.65 39.62 -26.36
C GLY A 2 -32.67 38.49 -26.10
N GLU A 3 -31.73 38.69 -25.19
CA GLU A 3 -30.87 37.62 -24.69
C GLU A 3 -31.75 36.64 -23.95
N THR A 4 -31.80 35.41 -24.45
CA THR A 4 -32.46 34.30 -23.75
C THR A 4 -31.59 33.93 -22.57
N ILE A 5 -31.95 34.36 -21.35
CA ILE A 5 -31.32 33.90 -20.13
C ILE A 5 -31.71 32.42 -19.97
N ALA A 6 -30.79 31.52 -20.29
CA ALA A 6 -30.98 30.08 -20.02
C ALA A 6 -31.02 29.86 -18.51
N PHE A 7 -32.12 29.34 -17.98
CA PHE A 7 -32.22 28.96 -16.57
C PHE A 7 -31.25 27.80 -16.31
N PRO A 8 -30.45 27.86 -15.23
CA PRO A 8 -29.53 26.80 -14.89
C PRO A 8 -30.24 25.47 -14.68
N GLY A 9 -29.69 24.40 -15.25
CA GLY A 9 -30.22 23.04 -15.10
C GLY A 9 -30.21 22.58 -13.62
N PRO A 10 -30.88 21.44 -13.30
CA PRO A 10 -30.99 20.96 -11.92
C PRO A 10 -29.62 20.77 -11.24
N ASN A 11 -28.63 20.21 -11.94
CA ASN A 11 -27.27 20.00 -11.41
C ASN A 11 -26.52 21.33 -11.21
N GLU A 12 -26.70 22.28 -12.12
CA GLU A 12 -26.08 23.61 -12.01
C GLU A 12 -26.65 24.40 -10.82
N ARG A 13 -27.96 24.30 -10.57
CA ARG A 13 -28.60 24.91 -9.36
C ARG A 13 -28.04 24.30 -8.08
N LEU A 14 -27.88 22.98 -8.07
CA LEU A 14 -27.34 22.25 -6.94
C LEU A 14 -25.89 22.66 -6.67
N ARG A 15 -25.07 22.80 -7.74
CA ARG A 15 -23.70 23.29 -7.65
C ARG A 15 -23.63 24.72 -7.07
N LEU A 16 -24.42 25.64 -7.61
CA LEU A 16 -24.48 27.03 -7.12
C LEU A 16 -24.92 27.10 -5.64
N ALA A 17 -25.85 26.24 -5.23
CA ALA A 17 -26.27 26.14 -3.83
C ALA A 17 -25.14 25.61 -2.93
N ALA A 18 -24.36 24.60 -3.40
CA ALA A 18 -23.21 24.06 -2.68
C ALA A 18 -22.10 25.10 -2.51
N GLU A 19 -21.75 25.82 -3.59
CA GLU A 19 -20.77 26.89 -3.57
C GLU A 19 -21.19 28.02 -2.60
N LYS A 20 -22.47 28.41 -2.61
CA LYS A 20 -22.99 29.42 -1.69
C LYS A 20 -22.91 28.97 -0.24
N ALA A 21 -23.26 27.71 0.05
CA ALA A 21 -23.16 27.15 1.40
C ALA A 21 -21.69 27.14 1.87
N TYR A 22 -20.76 26.74 0.99
CA TYR A 22 -19.33 26.77 1.28
C TYR A 22 -18.83 28.19 1.60
N GLN A 23 -19.18 29.18 0.78
CA GLN A 23 -18.82 30.61 1.00
C GLN A 23 -19.40 31.14 2.32
N SER A 24 -20.59 30.67 2.70
CA SER A 24 -21.24 31.01 3.98
C SER A 24 -20.64 30.24 5.17
N LYS A 25 -19.61 29.41 4.97
CA LYS A 25 -18.97 28.52 5.97
C LYS A 25 -19.93 27.44 6.54
N GLU A 26 -21.00 27.15 5.82
CA GLU A 26 -21.93 26.06 6.15
C GLU A 26 -21.40 24.75 5.56
N PHE A 27 -20.20 24.31 6.01
CA PHE A 27 -19.42 23.24 5.39
C PHE A 27 -20.15 21.89 5.35
N LEU A 28 -20.93 21.57 6.39
CA LEU A 28 -21.72 20.34 6.41
C LEU A 28 -22.85 20.37 5.36
N GLN A 29 -23.48 21.53 5.13
CA GLN A 29 -24.49 21.69 4.10
C GLN A 29 -23.84 21.64 2.70
N ALA A 30 -22.73 22.33 2.51
CA ALA A 30 -21.95 22.25 1.27
C ALA A 30 -21.55 20.81 0.94
N PHE A 31 -21.04 20.06 1.92
CA PHE A 31 -20.71 18.66 1.77
C PHE A 31 -21.90 17.81 1.29
N ARG A 32 -23.10 18.00 1.90
CA ARG A 32 -24.30 17.25 1.50
C ARG A 32 -24.70 17.54 0.06
N LEU A 33 -24.65 18.79 -0.37
CA LEU A 33 -25.01 19.22 -1.72
C LEU A 33 -23.98 18.72 -2.75
N TYR A 34 -22.69 18.82 -2.46
CA TYR A 34 -21.65 18.26 -3.32
C TYR A 34 -21.71 16.71 -3.39
N ASN A 35 -22.05 16.04 -2.28
CA ASN A 35 -22.23 14.59 -2.29
C ASN A 35 -23.44 14.17 -3.14
N GLU A 36 -24.53 14.93 -3.14
CA GLU A 36 -25.67 14.69 -4.05
C GLU A 36 -25.26 14.85 -5.53
N LEU A 37 -24.40 15.83 -5.84
CA LEU A 37 -23.83 15.98 -7.19
C LEU A 37 -22.93 14.82 -7.54
N TYR A 38 -22.07 14.39 -6.62
CA TYR A 38 -21.12 13.30 -6.80
C TYR A 38 -21.84 11.97 -7.09
N GLN A 39 -22.94 11.68 -6.40
CA GLN A 39 -23.74 10.49 -6.65
C GLN A 39 -24.39 10.48 -8.05
N LYS A 40 -24.64 11.65 -8.63
CA LYS A 40 -25.20 11.78 -9.99
C LYS A 40 -24.13 11.74 -11.08
N ASN A 41 -22.98 12.30 -10.79
CA ASN A 41 -21.85 12.41 -11.73
C ASN A 41 -20.54 12.55 -10.94
N ALA A 42 -19.92 11.41 -10.61
CA ALA A 42 -18.62 11.39 -9.96
C ALA A 42 -17.57 12.03 -10.88
N SER A 43 -16.84 13.00 -10.34
CA SER A 43 -15.73 13.68 -11.03
C SER A 43 -14.69 14.16 -10.03
N PHE A 44 -13.45 14.30 -10.49
CA PHE A 44 -12.35 14.82 -9.67
C PHE A 44 -12.66 16.22 -9.10
N GLU A 45 -13.24 17.12 -9.90
CA GLU A 45 -13.61 18.47 -9.46
C GLU A 45 -14.59 18.45 -8.26
N ILE A 46 -15.61 17.58 -8.31
CA ILE A 46 -16.58 17.46 -7.21
C ILE A 46 -15.93 16.78 -6.01
N ASN A 47 -15.04 15.79 -6.24
CA ASN A 47 -14.26 15.15 -5.19
C ASN A 47 -13.41 16.17 -4.42
N GLN A 48 -12.70 17.07 -5.12
CA GLN A 48 -11.93 18.14 -4.50
C GLN A 48 -12.79 18.99 -3.53
N TRP A 49 -14.01 19.38 -3.94
CA TRP A 49 -14.92 20.12 -3.07
C TRP A 49 -15.39 19.33 -1.86
N LEU A 50 -15.63 18.03 -2.01
CA LEU A 50 -15.99 17.15 -0.90
C LEU A 50 -14.85 17.04 0.11
N VAL A 51 -13.64 16.81 -0.38
CA VAL A 51 -12.42 16.73 0.43
C VAL A 51 -12.19 18.06 1.17
N GLU A 52 -12.34 19.19 0.48
CA GLU A 52 -12.20 20.51 1.07
C GLU A 52 -13.24 20.76 2.17
N CYS A 53 -14.51 20.40 1.96
CA CYS A 53 -15.54 20.50 2.99
C CYS A 53 -15.20 19.68 4.23
N LEU A 54 -14.73 18.46 4.07
CA LEU A 54 -14.34 17.58 5.18
C LEU A 54 -13.11 18.11 5.91
N GLN A 55 -12.14 18.67 5.19
CA GLN A 55 -10.98 19.35 5.78
C GLN A 55 -11.43 20.51 6.70
N GLN A 56 -12.38 21.33 6.25
CA GLN A 56 -12.93 22.42 7.06
C GLN A 56 -13.74 21.93 8.26
N LEU A 57 -14.27 20.70 8.20
CA LEU A 57 -14.95 20.02 9.30
C LEU A 57 -14.00 19.26 10.24
N ASN A 58 -12.69 19.25 9.96
CA ASN A 58 -11.64 18.47 10.64
C ASN A 58 -11.86 16.95 10.59
N ASP A 59 -12.59 16.46 9.59
CA ASP A 59 -12.81 15.02 9.35
C ASP A 59 -11.75 14.54 8.32
N PHE A 60 -10.46 14.54 8.75
CA PHE A 60 -9.31 14.31 7.88
C PHE A 60 -9.26 12.88 7.35
N ALA A 61 -9.59 11.90 8.20
CA ALA A 61 -9.62 10.49 7.80
C ALA A 61 -10.60 10.28 6.65
N LYS A 62 -11.83 10.79 6.77
CA LYS A 62 -12.85 10.67 5.71
C LYS A 62 -12.50 11.48 4.46
N ALA A 63 -11.81 12.62 4.63
CA ALA A 63 -11.30 13.39 3.49
C ALA A 63 -10.29 12.56 2.67
N LEU A 64 -9.37 11.85 3.35
CA LEU A 64 -8.39 10.98 2.73
C LEU A 64 -9.04 9.76 2.06
N ASP A 65 -10.03 9.14 2.71
CA ASP A 65 -10.79 8.03 2.14
C ASP A 65 -11.49 8.43 0.83
N LEU A 66 -12.11 9.61 0.79
CA LEU A 66 -12.74 10.14 -0.44
C LEU A 66 -11.74 10.51 -1.53
N ALA A 67 -10.53 10.92 -1.16
CA ALA A 67 -9.49 11.27 -2.11
C ALA A 67 -8.81 10.04 -2.74
N GLU A 68 -8.97 8.83 -2.15
CA GLU A 68 -8.20 7.64 -2.51
C GLU A 68 -8.34 7.29 -4.00
N ASP A 69 -9.54 7.36 -4.56
CA ASP A 69 -9.80 7.05 -5.97
C ASP A 69 -9.19 8.05 -6.97
N TYR A 70 -8.76 9.23 -6.49
CA TYR A 70 -8.25 10.34 -7.30
C TYR A 70 -6.81 10.76 -6.94
N LEU A 71 -6.07 9.95 -6.17
CA LEU A 71 -4.72 10.32 -5.72
C LEU A 71 -3.77 10.69 -6.89
N ASP A 72 -3.90 9.98 -8.01
CA ASP A 72 -3.11 10.29 -9.21
C ASP A 72 -3.45 11.66 -9.80
N ASP A 73 -4.70 12.11 -9.69
CA ASP A 73 -5.13 13.43 -10.16
C ASP A 73 -4.68 14.53 -9.20
N TYR A 74 -4.82 14.31 -7.88
CA TYR A 74 -4.25 15.20 -6.86
C TYR A 74 -2.74 15.38 -7.02
N LEU A 75 -2.02 14.33 -7.42
CA LEU A 75 -0.57 14.36 -7.61
C LEU A 75 -0.11 15.15 -8.84
N LYS A 76 -1.01 15.43 -9.79
CA LYS A 76 -0.71 16.24 -11.00
C LYS A 76 -0.77 17.74 -10.74
N GLU A 77 -1.50 18.18 -9.72
CA GLU A 77 -1.76 19.58 -9.41
C GLU A 77 -1.07 20.01 -8.12
N THR A 78 -0.45 21.18 -8.11
CA THR A 78 0.28 21.67 -6.93
C THR A 78 -0.60 21.81 -5.71
N ASP A 79 -1.80 22.38 -5.86
CA ASP A 79 -2.72 22.60 -4.74
C ASP A 79 -3.26 21.27 -4.22
N GLY A 80 -3.58 20.34 -5.11
CA GLY A 80 -3.99 18.98 -4.76
C GLY A 80 -2.89 18.21 -4.02
N TYR A 81 -1.65 18.30 -4.51
CA TYR A 81 -0.50 17.69 -3.84
C TYR A 81 -0.32 18.21 -2.41
N LEU A 82 -0.38 19.53 -2.21
CA LEU A 82 -0.25 20.14 -0.90
C LEU A 82 -1.43 19.75 0.00
N GLN A 83 -2.65 19.76 -0.54
CA GLN A 83 -3.86 19.42 0.21
C GLN A 83 -3.78 18.01 0.78
N ILE A 84 -3.47 16.99 -0.05
CA ILE A 84 -3.33 15.61 0.43
C ILE A 84 -2.18 15.49 1.42
N GLY A 85 -1.03 16.11 1.15
CA GLY A 85 0.10 16.11 2.08
C GLY A 85 -0.25 16.68 3.44
N HIS A 86 -0.96 17.82 3.50
CA HIS A 86 -1.43 18.41 4.76
C HIS A 86 -2.46 17.53 5.46
N LEU A 87 -3.41 16.94 4.74
CA LEU A 87 -4.39 16.01 5.32
C LEU A 87 -3.71 14.80 5.97
N LEU A 88 -2.71 14.21 5.31
CA LEU A 88 -1.93 13.10 5.88
C LEU A 88 -1.19 13.50 7.16
N ILE A 89 -0.63 14.71 7.21
CA ILE A 89 0.03 15.24 8.40
C ILE A 89 -0.99 15.48 9.53
N LEU A 90 -2.11 16.14 9.23
CA LEU A 90 -3.15 16.47 10.21
C LEU A 90 -3.84 15.23 10.77
N ASP A 91 -3.99 14.19 9.96
CA ASP A 91 -4.54 12.90 10.39
C ASP A 91 -3.50 12.00 11.08
N GLY A 92 -2.23 12.44 11.20
CA GLY A 92 -1.17 11.65 11.83
C GLY A 92 -0.67 10.47 11.02
N GLN A 93 -0.94 10.41 9.70
CA GLN A 93 -0.45 9.36 8.81
C GLN A 93 0.95 9.68 8.26
N TYR A 94 1.94 9.85 9.17
CA TYR A 94 3.27 10.39 8.83
C TYR A 94 4.06 9.50 7.86
N LEU A 95 3.95 8.17 7.94
CA LEU A 95 4.60 7.27 6.98
C LEU A 95 4.00 7.45 5.57
N LYS A 96 2.68 7.57 5.47
CA LYS A 96 2.04 7.86 4.18
C LYS A 96 2.42 9.26 3.67
N ALA A 97 2.54 10.26 4.55
CA ALA A 97 3.02 11.59 4.16
C ALA A 97 4.46 11.54 3.61
N ARG A 98 5.35 10.73 4.19
CA ARG A 98 6.70 10.49 3.65
C ARG A 98 6.67 9.84 2.26
N ARG A 99 5.81 8.83 2.07
CA ARG A 99 5.63 8.21 0.74
C ARG A 99 5.06 9.20 -0.27
N TRP A 100 4.13 10.05 0.13
CA TRP A 100 3.56 11.11 -0.71
C TRP A 100 4.63 12.09 -1.19
N LEU A 101 5.55 12.48 -0.31
CA LEU A 101 6.73 13.28 -0.67
C LEU A 101 7.62 12.57 -1.71
N THR A 102 7.84 11.28 -1.56
CA THR A 102 8.63 10.49 -2.52
C THR A 102 7.95 10.41 -3.89
N LEU A 103 6.63 10.25 -3.92
CA LEU A 103 5.84 10.29 -5.16
C LEU A 103 5.91 11.66 -5.82
N GLY A 104 5.79 12.74 -5.04
CA GLY A 104 5.90 14.12 -5.53
C GLY A 104 7.19 14.40 -6.28
N LYS A 105 8.33 13.82 -5.87
CA LYS A 105 9.62 13.97 -6.55
C LYS A 105 9.61 13.43 -8.00
N LYS A 106 8.72 12.50 -8.31
CA LYS A 106 8.56 11.89 -9.64
C LYS A 106 7.62 12.68 -10.55
N THR A 107 7.07 13.79 -10.07
CA THR A 107 6.10 14.64 -10.79
C THR A 107 6.70 15.96 -11.27
N LYS A 108 5.88 16.79 -11.92
CA LYS A 108 6.25 18.15 -12.34
C LYS A 108 6.04 19.23 -11.27
N ILE A 109 5.69 18.83 -10.05
CA ILE A 109 5.48 19.78 -8.94
C ILE A 109 6.81 20.45 -8.59
N ALA A 110 6.80 21.78 -8.50
CA ALA A 110 8.01 22.53 -8.24
C ALA A 110 8.63 22.18 -6.88
N SER A 111 9.96 22.02 -6.83
CA SER A 111 10.73 21.58 -5.65
C SER A 111 10.42 22.39 -4.39
N ARG A 112 10.16 23.70 -4.53
CA ARG A 112 9.80 24.57 -3.39
C ARG A 112 8.59 24.08 -2.58
N TYR A 113 7.58 23.52 -3.27
CA TYR A 113 6.37 23.01 -2.60
C TYR A 113 6.63 21.63 -1.94
N GLN A 114 7.49 20.83 -2.57
CA GLN A 114 7.96 19.58 -1.99
C GLN A 114 8.80 19.83 -0.73
N GLU A 115 9.71 20.81 -0.78
CA GLU A 115 10.54 21.24 0.36
C GLU A 115 9.70 21.85 1.48
N GLN A 116 8.69 22.65 1.14
CA GLN A 116 7.74 23.18 2.12
C GLN A 116 7.05 22.06 2.90
N LEU A 117 6.40 21.14 2.20
CA LEU A 117 5.69 20.02 2.82
C LEU A 117 6.64 19.11 3.62
N ALA A 118 7.85 18.86 3.10
CA ALA A 118 8.87 18.09 3.81
C ALA A 118 9.32 18.77 5.12
N SER A 119 9.46 20.11 5.12
CA SER A 119 9.80 20.89 6.31
C SER A 119 8.68 20.86 7.36
N GLU A 120 7.43 20.98 6.92
CA GLU A 120 6.28 20.89 7.81
C GLU A 120 6.17 19.52 8.47
N LEU A 121 6.28 18.45 7.69
CA LEU A 121 6.30 17.08 8.20
C LEU A 121 7.45 16.86 9.19
N ALA A 122 8.67 17.31 8.88
CA ALA A 122 9.83 17.16 9.76
C ALA A 122 9.63 17.80 11.13
N LYS A 123 9.00 19.00 11.18
CA LYS A 123 8.69 19.67 12.46
C LYS A 123 7.68 18.88 13.28
N VAL A 124 6.65 18.32 12.64
CA VAL A 124 5.63 17.53 13.33
C VAL A 124 6.25 16.22 13.84
N GLU A 125 7.08 15.57 13.05
CA GLU A 125 7.80 14.35 13.46
C GLU A 125 8.74 14.62 14.65
N GLU A 126 9.45 15.76 14.67
CA GLU A 126 10.29 16.16 15.80
C GLU A 126 9.47 16.32 17.10
N VAL A 127 8.34 17.01 17.02
CA VAL A 127 7.42 17.16 18.15
C VAL A 127 6.90 15.80 18.62
N GLN A 128 6.50 14.94 17.68
CA GLN A 128 5.98 13.61 17.96
C GLN A 128 7.03 12.69 18.60
N GLN A 129 8.30 12.81 18.23
CA GLN A 129 9.38 12.08 18.90
C GLN A 129 9.51 12.44 20.39
N ILE A 130 9.26 13.69 20.74
CA ILE A 130 9.38 14.17 22.12
C ILE A 130 8.13 13.80 22.94
N LEU A 131 6.95 14.02 22.37
CA LEU A 131 5.66 13.85 23.08
C LEU A 131 5.12 12.42 23.01
N GLY A 132 5.47 11.67 21.98
CA GLY A 132 4.88 10.36 21.66
C GLY A 132 5.57 9.15 22.27
N LEU A 133 6.40 9.30 23.33
CA LEU A 133 7.15 8.18 23.92
C LEU A 133 6.25 7.08 24.49
N GLU A 134 5.14 7.43 25.13
CA GLU A 134 4.17 6.45 25.65
C GLU A 134 3.47 5.71 24.52
N ASP A 135 3.08 6.42 23.46
CA ASP A 135 2.49 5.85 22.26
C ASP A 135 3.46 4.90 21.54
N PHE A 136 4.75 5.20 21.56
CA PHE A 136 5.77 4.34 20.95
C PHE A 136 5.91 2.99 21.67
N HIS A 137 5.78 2.95 23.00
CA HIS A 137 5.69 1.69 23.75
C HIS A 137 4.44 0.89 23.37
N GLY A 138 3.31 1.57 23.16
CA GLY A 138 2.10 0.97 22.62
C GLY A 138 2.31 0.32 21.25
N LYS A 139 3.06 0.97 20.34
CA LYS A 139 3.39 0.43 19.01
C LYS A 139 4.23 -0.84 19.09
N ARG A 140 5.23 -0.91 19.97
CA ARG A 140 5.99 -2.17 20.21
C ARG A 140 5.09 -3.32 20.64
N LYS A 141 4.18 -3.06 21.59
CA LYS A 141 3.22 -4.07 22.04
C LYS A 141 2.28 -4.50 20.94
N HIS A 142 1.80 -3.56 20.13
CA HIS A 142 0.92 -3.85 19.00
C HIS A 142 1.64 -4.69 17.93
N LEU A 143 2.87 -4.31 17.55
CA LEU A 143 3.68 -5.09 16.61
C LEU A 143 3.88 -6.53 17.08
N ARG A 144 4.18 -6.72 18.37
CA ARG A 144 4.31 -8.06 18.96
C ARG A 144 2.99 -8.85 18.87
N ALA A 145 1.85 -8.21 19.13
CA ALA A 145 0.55 -8.86 19.02
C ALA A 145 0.24 -9.28 17.57
N LEU A 146 0.60 -8.45 16.56
CA LEU A 146 0.48 -8.80 15.15
C LEU A 146 1.41 -9.97 14.76
N ASP A 147 2.60 -10.04 15.34
CA ASP A 147 3.53 -11.14 15.11
C ASP A 147 3.02 -12.45 15.75
N GLU A 148 2.58 -12.40 17.00
CA GLU A 148 2.04 -13.55 17.74
C GLU A 148 0.73 -14.10 17.14
N ALA A 149 -0.07 -13.25 16.49
CA ALA A 149 -1.30 -13.67 15.82
C ALA A 149 -1.05 -14.63 14.66
N ASN A 150 0.13 -14.58 14.03
CA ASN A 150 0.55 -15.43 12.91
C ASN A 150 -0.49 -15.52 11.77
N GLN A 151 -1.12 -14.40 11.44
CA GLN A 151 -2.16 -14.26 10.41
C GLN A 151 -1.89 -13.06 9.51
N PRO A 152 -2.53 -13.00 8.32
CA PRO A 152 -2.48 -11.83 7.47
C PRO A 152 -2.95 -10.58 8.22
N VAL A 153 -2.16 -9.51 8.12
CA VAL A 153 -2.47 -8.22 8.75
C VAL A 153 -3.45 -7.45 7.87
N SER A 154 -4.66 -7.22 8.37
CA SER A 154 -5.69 -6.45 7.68
C SER A 154 -5.29 -4.98 7.45
N ALA A 155 -5.96 -4.30 6.51
CA ALA A 155 -5.74 -2.87 6.26
C ALA A 155 -6.00 -2.02 7.52
N THR A 156 -7.05 -2.37 8.29
CA THR A 156 -7.40 -1.67 9.54
C THR A 156 -6.33 -1.85 10.61
N GLU A 157 -5.85 -3.08 10.85
CA GLU A 157 -4.78 -3.34 11.82
C GLU A 157 -3.49 -2.63 11.43
N TRP A 158 -3.14 -2.65 10.15
CA TRP A 158 -2.00 -1.93 9.62
C TRP A 158 -2.13 -0.42 9.82
N HIS A 159 -3.31 0.14 9.54
CA HIS A 159 -3.58 1.56 9.78
C HIS A 159 -3.41 1.91 11.26
N VAL A 160 -4.02 1.15 12.17
CA VAL A 160 -3.89 1.37 13.62
C VAL A 160 -2.42 1.26 14.08
N PHE A 161 -1.67 0.32 13.54
CA PHE A 161 -0.24 0.18 13.84
C PHE A 161 0.56 1.39 13.35
N THR A 162 0.33 1.84 12.11
CA THR A 162 1.11 2.91 11.48
C THR A 162 0.64 4.32 11.83
N GLN A 163 -0.54 4.47 12.45
CA GLN A 163 -1.08 5.75 12.89
C GLN A 163 -0.14 6.41 13.91
N ALA A 164 0.15 7.69 13.71
CA ALA A 164 1.00 8.53 14.56
C ALA A 164 2.46 8.04 14.77
N ILE A 165 2.92 7.03 14.00
CA ILE A 165 4.32 6.63 14.03
C ILE A 165 5.12 7.44 13.00
N THR A 166 6.24 8.01 13.40
CA THR A 166 7.13 8.76 12.51
C THR A 166 8.12 7.82 11.81
N LYS A 167 8.72 8.27 10.68
CA LYS A 167 9.75 7.48 10.00
C LYS A 167 10.91 7.11 10.93
N PRO A 168 11.51 8.03 11.73
CA PRO A 168 12.58 7.65 12.67
C PRO A 168 12.13 6.62 13.71
N GLN A 169 10.93 6.75 14.27
CA GLN A 169 10.38 5.77 15.22
C GLN A 169 10.17 4.41 14.57
N PHE A 170 9.64 4.38 13.35
CA PHE A 170 9.45 3.13 12.60
C PHE A 170 10.80 2.44 12.33
N VAL A 171 11.81 3.18 11.85
CA VAL A 171 13.16 2.66 11.60
C VAL A 171 13.78 2.10 12.89
N THR A 172 13.70 2.84 14.00
CA THR A 172 14.17 2.37 15.32
C THR A 172 13.48 1.07 15.72
N LEU A 173 12.16 0.99 15.56
CA LEU A 173 11.39 -0.21 15.88
C LEU A 173 11.81 -1.41 15.01
N MET A 174 12.11 -1.19 13.74
CA MET A 174 12.57 -2.24 12.83
C MET A 174 13.97 -2.75 13.21
N HIS A 175 14.89 -1.87 13.57
CA HIS A 175 16.20 -2.31 14.09
C HIS A 175 16.09 -3.20 15.34
N GLU A 176 15.11 -2.93 16.20
CA GLU A 176 14.92 -3.69 17.44
C GLU A 176 14.20 -5.03 17.22
N THR A 177 13.38 -5.15 16.18
CA THR A 177 12.42 -6.26 16.11
C THR A 177 12.46 -7.09 14.83
N LEU A 178 12.91 -6.56 13.70
CA LEU A 178 12.75 -7.20 12.39
C LEU A 178 13.37 -8.61 12.32
N ALA A 179 14.54 -8.80 12.92
CA ALA A 179 15.21 -10.10 13.00
C ALA A 179 14.47 -11.15 13.86
N SER A 180 13.50 -10.73 14.66
CA SER A 180 12.72 -11.63 15.54
C SER A 180 11.29 -11.89 15.07
N ILE A 181 10.84 -11.22 14.00
CA ILE A 181 9.50 -11.40 13.43
C ILE A 181 9.37 -12.82 12.86
N LYS A 182 8.28 -13.49 13.22
CA LYS A 182 7.97 -14.87 12.83
C LYS A 182 6.73 -14.99 11.95
N ASN A 183 5.83 -14.01 12.02
CA ASN A 183 4.63 -13.99 11.20
C ASN A 183 5.01 -13.79 9.71
N PRO A 184 4.78 -14.80 8.84
CA PRO A 184 5.20 -14.78 7.44
C PRO A 184 4.48 -13.72 6.60
N TYR A 185 3.34 -13.21 7.06
CA TYR A 185 2.60 -12.14 6.39
C TYR A 185 3.03 -10.74 6.87
N LEU A 186 3.52 -10.64 8.10
CA LEU A 186 3.91 -9.37 8.69
C LEU A 186 5.30 -8.93 8.20
N LEU A 187 6.27 -9.85 8.15
CA LEU A 187 7.65 -9.55 7.75
C LEU A 187 7.73 -8.88 6.37
N PRO A 188 7.13 -9.43 5.30
CA PRO A 188 7.13 -8.78 3.98
C PRO A 188 6.49 -7.40 3.99
N LYS A 189 5.44 -7.20 4.77
CA LYS A 189 4.73 -5.93 4.88
C LYS A 189 5.57 -4.85 5.56
N LEU A 190 6.34 -5.23 6.59
CA LEU A 190 7.31 -4.33 7.24
C LEU A 190 8.45 -3.95 6.30
N VAL A 191 8.97 -4.91 5.54
CA VAL A 191 10.01 -4.67 4.53
C VAL A 191 9.47 -3.78 3.41
N ASP A 192 8.27 -4.05 2.88
CA ASP A 192 7.63 -3.20 1.86
C ASP A 192 7.51 -1.74 2.33
N GLU A 193 7.15 -1.50 3.59
CA GLU A 193 7.09 -0.15 4.14
C GLU A 193 8.48 0.51 4.22
N LEU A 194 9.51 -0.22 4.64
CA LEU A 194 10.90 0.28 4.64
C LEU A 194 11.38 0.66 3.23
N VAL A 195 11.03 -0.16 2.22
CA VAL A 195 11.33 0.13 0.81
C VAL A 195 10.61 1.39 0.32
N ARG A 196 9.32 1.52 0.60
CA ARG A 196 8.53 2.73 0.25
C ARG A 196 9.02 3.99 0.92
N LEU A 197 9.60 3.87 2.09
CA LEU A 197 10.22 4.97 2.83
C LEU A 197 11.64 5.29 2.36
N GLU A 198 12.16 4.56 1.38
CA GLU A 198 13.54 4.69 0.85
C GLU A 198 14.57 4.69 2.00
N VAL A 199 14.50 3.71 2.92
CA VAL A 199 15.40 3.63 4.06
C VAL A 199 16.76 3.12 3.58
N ASP A 200 17.83 3.89 3.86
CA ASP A 200 19.20 3.67 3.40
C ASP A 200 20.10 3.19 4.56
N GLU A 201 19.62 2.18 5.29
CA GLU A 201 20.31 1.56 6.40
C GLU A 201 20.17 0.04 6.30
N PRO A 202 21.19 -0.75 6.71
CA PRO A 202 21.13 -2.21 6.67
C PRO A 202 20.25 -2.76 7.80
N PHE A 203 19.46 -3.81 7.49
CA PHE A 203 18.66 -4.55 8.45
C PHE A 203 18.96 -6.03 8.36
N GLU A 204 18.97 -6.69 9.53
CA GLU A 204 19.04 -8.15 9.63
C GLU A 204 17.63 -8.71 9.77
N LEU A 205 17.34 -9.80 9.07
CA LEU A 205 16.08 -10.54 9.16
C LEU A 205 16.31 -12.01 8.81
N ILE A 206 15.37 -12.85 9.21
CA ILE A 206 15.40 -14.28 8.89
C ILE A 206 14.54 -14.51 7.65
N ASP A 207 15.12 -15.13 6.60
CA ASP A 207 14.39 -15.50 5.42
C ASP A 207 13.41 -16.66 5.68
N TYR A 208 12.55 -16.96 4.70
CA TYR A 208 11.55 -18.03 4.83
C TYR A 208 12.18 -19.44 4.94
N LEU A 209 13.50 -19.59 4.66
CA LEU A 209 14.26 -20.84 4.86
C LEU A 209 14.92 -20.92 6.23
N GLY A 210 14.82 -19.87 7.04
CA GLY A 210 15.41 -19.81 8.38
C GLY A 210 16.84 -19.26 8.41
N ASN A 211 17.36 -18.71 7.31
CA ASN A 211 18.70 -18.15 7.25
C ASN A 211 18.71 -16.66 7.64
N MET A 212 19.72 -16.23 8.39
CA MET A 212 19.94 -14.82 8.65
C MET A 212 20.43 -14.14 7.38
N GLN A 213 19.77 -13.08 6.98
CA GLN A 213 20.07 -12.28 5.80
C GLN A 213 20.20 -10.81 6.19
N GLN A 214 20.94 -10.05 5.40
CA GLN A 214 21.04 -8.61 5.51
C GLN A 214 20.46 -7.93 4.26
N ILE A 215 19.66 -6.91 4.45
CA ILE A 215 19.06 -6.11 3.36
C ILE A 215 19.33 -4.62 3.57
N VAL A 216 19.38 -3.86 2.48
CA VAL A 216 19.26 -2.40 2.48
C VAL A 216 17.98 -2.06 1.70
N PRO A 217 16.90 -1.61 2.37
CA PRO A 217 15.59 -1.44 1.74
C PRO A 217 15.58 -0.57 0.49
N LYS A 218 16.38 0.50 0.47
CA LYS A 218 16.50 1.41 -0.67
C LYS A 218 17.02 0.73 -1.95
N GLU A 219 17.76 -0.37 -1.83
CA GLU A 219 18.29 -1.14 -2.95
C GLU A 219 17.28 -2.16 -3.48
N LEU A 220 16.22 -2.45 -2.72
CA LEU A 220 15.17 -3.38 -3.09
C LEU A 220 14.13 -2.72 -4.00
N LYS A 221 13.38 -3.57 -4.71
CA LYS A 221 12.19 -3.18 -5.47
C LYS A 221 10.94 -3.62 -4.72
N LEU A 222 9.85 -2.89 -4.90
CA LEU A 222 8.54 -3.36 -4.45
C LEU A 222 8.20 -4.68 -5.15
N LEU A 223 7.45 -5.54 -4.49
CA LEU A 223 7.11 -6.87 -5.01
C LEU A 223 6.61 -6.83 -6.46
N GLN A 224 5.65 -5.92 -6.77
CA GLN A 224 5.08 -5.80 -8.11
C GLN A 224 6.03 -5.20 -9.15
N GLU A 225 7.10 -4.53 -8.71
CA GLU A 225 8.10 -3.91 -9.58
C GLU A 225 9.28 -4.84 -9.85
N ASP A 226 9.39 -5.94 -9.09
CA ASP A 226 10.51 -6.86 -9.18
C ASP A 226 10.57 -7.58 -10.54
N ALA A 227 11.76 -7.79 -11.02
CA ALA A 227 11.99 -8.39 -12.33
C ALA A 227 11.64 -9.88 -12.40
N ALA A 228 11.79 -10.60 -11.27
CA ALA A 228 11.43 -12.01 -11.18
C ALA A 228 9.91 -12.17 -11.19
N VAL A 229 9.18 -11.35 -10.44
CA VAL A 229 7.70 -11.35 -10.41
C VAL A 229 7.14 -11.09 -11.81
N LYS A 230 7.66 -10.07 -12.50
CA LYS A 230 7.26 -9.77 -13.89
C LYS A 230 7.56 -10.90 -14.86
N ALA A 231 8.72 -11.56 -14.70
CA ALA A 231 9.09 -12.69 -15.55
C ALA A 231 8.20 -13.92 -15.30
N ILE A 232 7.85 -14.19 -14.05
CA ILE A 232 6.93 -15.27 -13.67
C ILE A 232 5.53 -15.00 -14.24
N GLN A 233 4.98 -13.79 -14.06
CA GLN A 233 3.68 -13.45 -14.62
C GLN A 233 3.64 -13.60 -16.14
N LYS A 234 4.67 -13.10 -16.82
CA LYS A 234 4.80 -13.25 -18.26
C LYS A 234 4.84 -14.73 -18.69
N GLU A 235 5.58 -15.58 -17.98
CA GLU A 235 5.66 -17.01 -18.28
C GLU A 235 4.31 -17.71 -18.11
N ILE A 236 3.51 -17.36 -17.09
CA ILE A 236 2.15 -17.85 -16.90
C ILE A 236 1.27 -17.46 -18.09
N ASP A 237 1.31 -16.18 -18.49
CA ASP A 237 0.51 -15.65 -19.59
C ASP A 237 0.85 -16.32 -20.93
N GLU A 238 2.14 -16.60 -21.17
CA GLU A 238 2.62 -17.21 -22.43
C GLU A 238 2.43 -18.73 -22.47
N THR A 239 2.36 -19.42 -21.31
CA THR A 239 2.38 -20.89 -21.26
C THR A 239 0.99 -21.50 -21.13
N ILE A 240 0.14 -20.98 -20.21
CA ILE A 240 -1.11 -21.64 -19.85
C ILE A 240 -2.35 -20.74 -19.91
N ALA A 241 -2.20 -19.40 -19.87
CA ALA A 241 -3.35 -18.52 -19.75
C ALA A 241 -4.37 -18.62 -20.90
N GLN A 242 -3.91 -18.95 -22.12
CA GLN A 242 -4.77 -19.09 -23.30
C GLN A 242 -5.32 -20.53 -23.47
N GLU A 243 -4.58 -21.54 -23.02
CA GLU A 243 -4.95 -22.94 -23.20
C GLU A 243 -5.87 -23.44 -22.08
N ASP A 244 -5.58 -23.07 -20.85
CA ASP A 244 -6.32 -23.47 -19.65
C ASP A 244 -6.40 -22.30 -18.64
N PRO A 245 -7.37 -21.40 -18.79
CA PRO A 245 -7.53 -20.24 -17.91
C PRO A 245 -7.78 -20.60 -16.45
N ILE A 246 -8.43 -21.73 -16.15
CA ILE A 246 -8.73 -22.18 -14.79
C ILE A 246 -7.44 -22.66 -14.11
N LEU A 247 -6.62 -23.43 -14.82
CA LEU A 247 -5.31 -23.83 -14.34
C LEU A 247 -4.40 -22.62 -14.14
N ALA A 248 -4.42 -21.67 -15.08
CA ALA A 248 -3.65 -20.44 -14.99
C ALA A 248 -3.99 -19.63 -13.74
N GLU A 249 -5.29 -19.46 -13.43
CA GLU A 249 -5.76 -18.78 -12.24
C GLU A 249 -5.27 -19.46 -10.96
N SER A 250 -5.39 -20.79 -10.88
CA SER A 250 -4.98 -21.57 -9.72
C SER A 250 -3.47 -21.51 -9.48
N VAL A 251 -2.68 -21.70 -10.54
CA VAL A 251 -1.20 -21.62 -10.52
C VAL A 251 -0.76 -20.20 -10.13
N SER A 252 -1.38 -19.17 -10.73
CA SER A 252 -1.07 -17.78 -10.45
C SER A 252 -1.37 -17.41 -8.99
N ALA A 253 -2.49 -17.87 -8.45
CA ALA A 253 -2.87 -17.59 -7.06
C ALA A 253 -1.84 -18.18 -6.08
N GLU A 254 -1.48 -19.46 -6.24
CA GLU A 254 -0.50 -20.11 -5.35
C GLU A 254 0.89 -19.47 -5.48
N ILE A 255 1.33 -19.17 -6.71
CA ILE A 255 2.62 -18.49 -6.92
C ILE A 255 2.62 -17.11 -6.26
N ASN A 256 1.56 -16.33 -6.42
CA ASN A 256 1.45 -14.99 -5.82
C ASN A 256 1.49 -15.05 -4.29
N ASP A 257 0.82 -16.02 -3.66
CA ASP A 257 0.88 -16.24 -2.22
C ASP A 257 2.32 -16.57 -1.77
N HIS A 258 3.01 -17.45 -2.50
CA HIS A 258 4.38 -17.82 -2.22
C HIS A 258 5.37 -16.64 -2.39
N LEU A 259 5.22 -15.86 -3.45
CA LEU A 259 6.03 -14.65 -3.67
C LEU A 259 5.79 -13.61 -2.57
N ALA A 260 4.53 -13.44 -2.15
CA ALA A 260 4.18 -12.49 -1.10
C ALA A 260 4.85 -12.81 0.24
N ILE A 261 4.86 -14.08 0.66
CA ILE A 261 5.49 -14.49 1.93
C ILE A 261 7.01 -14.67 1.84
N SER A 262 7.56 -14.88 0.63
CA SER A 262 9.01 -14.98 0.45
C SER A 262 9.71 -13.62 0.29
N TYR A 263 8.97 -12.57 0.02
CA TYR A 263 9.54 -11.22 -0.15
C TYR A 263 10.32 -10.78 1.11
N PRO A 264 11.53 -10.23 0.97
CA PRO A 264 12.21 -9.80 -0.26
C PRO A 264 13.09 -10.86 -0.94
N PHE A 265 13.06 -12.14 -0.51
CA PHE A 265 13.92 -13.21 -1.00
C PHE A 265 13.23 -14.01 -2.11
N LEU A 266 13.04 -13.36 -3.24
CA LEU A 266 12.35 -13.91 -4.41
C LEU A 266 13.24 -14.90 -5.18
N PRO A 267 12.66 -15.79 -6.02
CA PRO A 267 13.43 -16.58 -6.97
C PRO A 267 14.21 -15.67 -7.94
N ALA A 268 15.29 -16.16 -8.51
CA ALA A 268 15.99 -15.42 -9.54
C ALA A 268 15.13 -15.28 -10.81
N LYS A 269 15.27 -14.16 -11.54
CA LYS A 269 14.52 -13.93 -12.78
C LYS A 269 14.68 -15.06 -13.79
N GLU A 270 15.88 -15.63 -13.85
CA GLU A 270 16.27 -16.72 -14.75
C GLU A 270 15.55 -18.04 -14.40
N GLU A 271 15.09 -18.19 -13.16
CA GLU A 271 14.35 -19.36 -12.68
C GLU A 271 12.85 -19.31 -13.05
N ALA A 272 12.33 -18.18 -13.54
CA ALA A 272 10.90 -17.98 -13.76
C ALA A 272 10.21 -19.11 -14.52
N LYS A 273 10.84 -19.59 -15.62
CA LYS A 273 10.31 -20.68 -16.42
C LYS A 273 10.25 -22.00 -15.67
N ALA A 274 11.32 -22.36 -14.96
CA ALA A 274 11.38 -23.59 -14.18
C ALA A 274 10.42 -23.51 -12.98
N TRP A 275 10.31 -22.33 -12.37
CA TRP A 275 9.38 -22.05 -11.27
C TRP A 275 7.94 -22.29 -11.71
N VAL A 276 7.47 -21.67 -12.78
CA VAL A 276 6.10 -21.82 -13.32
C VAL A 276 5.83 -23.26 -13.75
N ALA A 277 6.76 -23.88 -14.50
CA ALA A 277 6.62 -25.27 -14.97
C ALA A 277 6.40 -26.23 -13.78
N SER A 278 7.16 -26.06 -12.68
CA SER A 278 7.04 -26.87 -11.49
C SER A 278 5.63 -26.82 -10.85
N TYR A 279 4.96 -25.64 -10.82
CA TYR A 279 3.58 -25.54 -10.34
C TYR A 279 2.57 -26.15 -11.32
N ILE A 280 2.75 -25.94 -12.61
CA ILE A 280 1.87 -26.55 -13.63
C ILE A 280 1.92 -28.09 -13.53
N GLU A 281 3.12 -28.68 -13.33
CA GLU A 281 3.27 -30.11 -13.13
C GLU A 281 2.55 -30.60 -11.87
N ASP A 282 2.63 -29.85 -10.77
CA ASP A 282 1.92 -30.23 -9.53
C ASP A 282 0.41 -30.29 -9.75
N TYR A 283 -0.17 -29.27 -10.37
CA TYR A 283 -1.61 -29.24 -10.63
C TYR A 283 -2.05 -30.31 -11.64
N ARG A 284 -1.29 -30.55 -12.71
CA ARG A 284 -1.58 -31.61 -13.67
C ARG A 284 -1.45 -33.02 -13.04
N GLY A 285 -0.45 -33.20 -12.18
CA GLY A 285 -0.26 -34.45 -11.45
C GLY A 285 -1.38 -34.83 -10.50
N LEU A 286 -2.14 -33.84 -9.97
CA LEU A 286 -3.33 -34.09 -9.17
C LEU A 286 -4.48 -34.77 -9.95
N PHE A 287 -4.53 -34.59 -11.28
CA PHE A 287 -5.57 -35.17 -12.13
C PHE A 287 -5.16 -36.48 -12.83
N GLU A 288 -3.84 -36.82 -12.85
CA GLU A 288 -3.34 -37.96 -13.62
C GLU A 288 -3.09 -39.23 -12.81
N GLU A 289 -3.38 -39.24 -11.48
CA GLU A 289 -3.11 -40.37 -10.55
C GLU A 289 -1.70 -41.00 -10.66
N LYS A 290 -0.73 -40.31 -11.22
CA LYS A 290 0.65 -40.78 -11.32
C LYS A 290 1.48 -40.19 -10.19
N GLU A 291 1.67 -40.97 -9.14
CA GLU A 291 2.79 -40.79 -8.21
C GLU A 291 4.12 -41.09 -8.94
N GLN A 292 4.61 -40.13 -9.72
CA GLN A 292 6.01 -40.18 -10.11
C GLN A 292 6.84 -39.62 -8.95
N PRO A 293 7.87 -40.32 -8.46
CA PRO A 293 8.81 -39.75 -7.51
C PRO A 293 9.48 -38.56 -8.21
N LYS A 294 9.10 -37.34 -7.84
CA LYS A 294 9.74 -36.12 -8.33
C LYS A 294 11.17 -36.12 -7.83
N GLU A 295 12.14 -35.93 -8.71
CA GLU A 295 13.48 -35.56 -8.30
C GLU A 295 13.36 -34.31 -7.43
N VAL A 296 13.82 -34.38 -6.19
CA VAL A 296 13.81 -33.28 -5.25
C VAL A 296 14.88 -32.29 -5.72
N ASN A 297 14.46 -31.31 -6.48
CA ASN A 297 15.32 -30.19 -6.86
C ASN A 297 15.08 -29.00 -5.89
N GLU A 298 15.94 -27.99 -5.97
CA GLU A 298 15.90 -26.83 -5.09
C GLU A 298 14.53 -26.09 -5.14
N ILE A 299 13.90 -26.02 -6.33
CA ILE A 299 12.58 -25.37 -6.50
C ILE A 299 11.50 -26.14 -5.72
N GLU A 300 11.52 -27.49 -5.79
CA GLU A 300 10.57 -28.34 -5.06
C GLU A 300 10.74 -28.21 -3.54
N GLU A 301 11.97 -28.09 -3.06
CA GLU A 301 12.24 -27.86 -1.63
C GLU A 301 11.70 -26.51 -1.17
N ARG A 302 11.97 -25.45 -1.94
CA ARG A 302 11.47 -24.10 -1.66
C ARG A 302 9.93 -24.05 -1.65
N LYS A 303 9.27 -24.63 -2.66
CA LYS A 303 7.80 -24.74 -2.74
C LYS A 303 7.22 -25.48 -1.53
N ARG A 304 7.80 -26.65 -1.20
CA ARG A 304 7.35 -27.43 -0.04
C ARG A 304 7.46 -26.63 1.25
N HIS A 305 8.52 -25.86 1.42
CA HIS A 305 8.72 -25.02 2.57
C HIS A 305 7.65 -23.90 2.65
N LEU A 306 7.42 -23.20 1.55
CA LEU A 306 6.40 -22.16 1.46
C LEU A 306 4.98 -22.68 1.71
N ARG A 307 4.63 -23.86 1.15
CA ARG A 307 3.36 -24.55 1.42
C ARG A 307 3.20 -24.92 2.90
N ASN A 308 4.27 -25.35 3.57
CA ASN A 308 4.22 -25.65 4.99
C ASN A 308 3.98 -24.40 5.83
N ILE A 309 4.60 -23.28 5.50
CA ILE A 309 4.36 -21.99 6.18
C ILE A 309 2.88 -21.61 6.07
N LEU A 310 2.29 -21.63 4.87
CA LEU A 310 0.88 -21.28 4.65
C LEU A 310 -0.08 -22.24 5.38
N ARG A 311 0.21 -23.54 5.40
CA ARG A 311 -0.63 -24.54 6.13
C ARG A 311 -0.62 -24.36 7.65
N LEU A 312 0.51 -23.94 8.22
CA LEU A 312 0.63 -23.68 9.65
C LEU A 312 -0.08 -22.41 10.09
N SER A 313 -0.25 -21.45 9.18
CA SER A 313 -0.94 -20.18 9.43
C SER A 313 -2.48 -20.29 9.40
N ILE A 314 -3.03 -21.39 8.85
CA ILE A 314 -4.49 -21.60 8.73
C ILE A 314 -5.06 -22.36 9.96
N ARG A 315 -4.21 -22.80 10.89
CA ARG A 315 -4.62 -23.47 12.13
C ARG A 315 -4.73 -22.50 13.31
#